data_2f9fd11d75004cb2ae7a9fb370f2a73e
#
_entry.id   2f9fd11d75004cb2ae7a9fb370f2a73e
#
_cell.length_a   1.000
_cell.length_b   1.000
_cell.length_c   1.000
_cell.angle_alpha   90.00
_cell.angle_beta   90.00
_cell.angle_gamma   90.00
#
_symmetry.space_group_name_H-M   'P 1'
#
loop_
_entity.id
_entity.type
_entity.pdbx_description
1 polymer ?
#
loop_
_entity_poly.entity_id
_entity_poly.type
_entity_poly.pdbx_seq_one_letter_code
_entity_poly.pdbx_strand_id
1 'polypeptide(L)'
;LQFIFGNPGSGKSHYLYEHIIRESMKHPDINYIILVPEQFTMQTQKELVLRHPRHGIMNIDVLSFARLAFRVLEETGNGSREILDDEGKNLILRRLAGKKEDSLKVLKGNIKKPGYISEVKSLISELTQYNVSPEKLDTFLETEDVGETLRLKMQDISVMYHSFSEYLQGKYITSEEVLSLLCDVAEDSNIIKDSVIVFDEFTGFTP
;
A
#
# COMPACT_ATOMS: atom_id res chain seq x y z
N LEU A 1 4.20 23.66 -1.27
CA LEU A 1 3.51 22.81 -2.24
C LEU A 1 3.46 23.53 -3.59
N GLN A 2 3.89 22.84 -4.66
CA GLN A 2 3.91 23.36 -6.04
C GLN A 2 3.20 22.36 -6.96
N PHE A 3 2.40 22.87 -7.90
CA PHE A 3 1.72 22.06 -8.90
C PHE A 3 2.18 22.45 -10.31
N ILE A 4 2.37 21.46 -11.16
CA ILE A 4 2.69 21.63 -12.58
C ILE A 4 1.48 21.18 -13.40
N PHE A 5 0.78 22.14 -14.02
CA PHE A 5 -0.42 21.87 -14.83
C PHE A 5 -0.09 21.88 -16.33
N GLY A 6 -0.79 21.07 -17.07
CA GLY A 6 -0.71 21.01 -18.53
C GLY A 6 -1.46 19.80 -19.11
N ASN A 7 -1.78 19.87 -20.39
CA ASN A 7 -2.42 18.76 -21.10
C ASN A 7 -1.50 17.52 -21.20
N PRO A 8 -2.03 16.33 -21.45
CA PRO A 8 -1.22 15.17 -21.80
C PRO A 8 -0.25 15.50 -22.94
N GLY A 9 1.01 15.09 -22.82
CA GLY A 9 2.04 15.37 -23.82
C GLY A 9 2.61 16.81 -23.84
N SER A 10 2.21 17.71 -22.92
CA SER A 10 2.70 19.09 -22.86
C SER A 10 4.12 19.24 -22.31
N GLY A 11 4.80 18.14 -21.94
CA GLY A 11 6.16 18.17 -21.44
C GLY A 11 6.29 18.40 -19.93
N LYS A 12 5.25 18.16 -19.12
CA LYS A 12 5.28 18.33 -17.66
C LYS A 12 6.43 17.55 -16.99
N SER A 13 6.51 16.24 -17.26
CA SER A 13 7.56 15.37 -16.71
C SER A 13 8.96 15.79 -17.20
N HIS A 14 9.07 16.22 -18.47
CA HIS A 14 10.32 16.77 -19.02
C HIS A 14 10.79 18.01 -18.23
N TYR A 15 9.90 18.98 -18.06
CA TYR A 15 10.20 20.19 -17.27
C TYR A 15 10.54 19.83 -15.82
N LEU A 16 9.81 18.92 -15.21
CA LEU A 16 10.01 18.47 -13.84
C LEU A 16 11.40 17.86 -13.66
N TYR A 17 11.80 16.92 -14.53
CA TYR A 17 13.10 16.25 -14.43
C TYR A 17 14.26 17.22 -14.65
N GLU A 18 14.17 18.12 -15.60
CA GLU A 18 15.20 19.16 -15.79
C GLU A 18 15.29 20.10 -14.58
N HIS A 19 14.16 20.45 -13.99
CA HIS A 19 14.13 21.27 -12.79
C HIS A 19 14.80 20.56 -11.61
N ILE A 20 14.44 19.30 -11.36
CA ILE A 20 15.03 18.51 -10.26
C ILE A 20 16.52 18.30 -10.47
N ILE A 21 16.97 17.93 -11.67
CA ILE A 21 18.39 17.78 -11.99
C ILE A 21 19.15 19.08 -11.69
N ARG A 22 18.62 20.22 -12.11
CA ARG A 22 19.25 21.51 -11.87
C ARG A 22 19.33 21.85 -10.37
N GLU A 23 18.24 21.62 -9.63
CA GLU A 23 18.23 21.92 -8.20
C GLU A 23 19.09 20.92 -7.40
N SER A 24 19.12 19.65 -7.76
CA SER A 24 19.97 18.64 -7.12
C SER A 24 21.47 18.95 -7.28
N MET A 25 21.86 19.54 -8.41
CA MET A 25 23.24 19.99 -8.63
C MET A 25 23.62 21.25 -7.83
N LYS A 26 22.66 22.13 -7.54
CA LYS A 26 22.86 23.32 -6.73
C LYS A 26 22.88 23.01 -5.23
N HIS A 27 22.10 22.04 -4.81
CA HIS A 27 21.89 21.63 -3.43
C HIS A 27 22.20 20.13 -3.24
N PRO A 28 23.48 19.74 -3.28
CA PRO A 28 23.88 18.33 -3.22
C PRO A 28 23.64 17.68 -1.84
N ASP A 29 23.38 18.47 -0.83
CA ASP A 29 23.04 18.10 0.55
C ASP A 29 21.54 17.80 0.75
N ILE A 30 20.70 18.14 -0.22
CA ILE A 30 19.27 17.85 -0.20
C ILE A 30 18.97 16.60 -1.03
N ASN A 31 18.18 15.68 -0.47
CA ASN A 31 17.65 14.54 -1.21
C ASN A 31 16.37 14.91 -1.98
N TYR A 32 16.29 14.44 -3.21
CA TYR A 32 15.12 14.58 -4.07
C TYR A 32 14.51 13.20 -4.30
N ILE A 33 13.30 12.97 -3.82
CA ILE A 33 12.59 11.70 -3.98
C ILE A 33 11.49 11.90 -5.00
N ILE A 34 11.61 11.24 -6.14
CA ILE A 34 10.57 11.21 -7.18
C ILE A 34 9.75 9.95 -6.99
N LEU A 35 8.50 10.13 -6.56
CA LEU A 35 7.53 9.05 -6.42
C LEU A 35 6.80 8.85 -7.74
N VAL A 36 6.85 7.63 -8.24
CA VAL A 36 6.14 7.18 -9.43
C VAL A 36 5.48 5.82 -9.18
N PRO A 37 4.46 5.42 -9.95
CA PRO A 37 3.97 4.04 -9.94
C PRO A 37 5.11 3.04 -10.21
N GLU A 38 5.05 1.86 -9.58
CA GLU A 38 6.15 0.86 -9.63
C GLU A 38 6.62 0.56 -11.06
N GLN A 39 5.69 0.44 -12.00
CA GLN A 39 6.00 0.15 -13.41
C GLN A 39 6.83 1.24 -14.10
N PHE A 40 6.82 2.47 -13.61
CA PHE A 40 7.55 3.61 -14.21
C PHE A 40 8.90 3.87 -13.55
N THR A 41 9.22 3.24 -12.41
CA THR A 41 10.45 3.52 -11.64
C THR A 41 11.70 3.39 -12.48
N MET A 42 11.85 2.30 -13.23
CA MET A 42 13.02 2.03 -14.04
C MET A 42 13.15 2.97 -15.24
N GLN A 43 12.02 3.30 -15.89
CA GLN A 43 11.99 4.23 -17.01
C GLN A 43 12.36 5.64 -16.56
N THR A 44 11.77 6.11 -15.49
CA THR A 44 12.05 7.43 -14.90
C THR A 44 13.50 7.56 -14.47
N GLN A 45 14.05 6.54 -13.80
CA GLN A 45 15.44 6.52 -13.41
C GLN A 45 16.39 6.61 -14.63
N LYS A 46 16.11 5.83 -15.67
CA LYS A 46 16.86 5.86 -16.91
C LYS A 46 16.82 7.24 -17.58
N GLU A 47 15.65 7.85 -17.65
CA GLU A 47 15.49 9.20 -18.21
C GLU A 47 16.30 10.26 -17.45
N LEU A 48 16.25 10.25 -16.13
CA LEU A 48 17.02 11.16 -15.29
C LEU A 48 18.53 11.00 -15.50
N VAL A 49 19.03 9.77 -15.53
CA VAL A 49 20.45 9.49 -15.78
C VAL A 49 20.89 9.99 -17.16
N LEU A 50 20.08 9.77 -18.20
CA LEU A 50 20.40 10.21 -19.56
C LEU A 50 20.38 11.74 -19.71
N ARG A 51 19.52 12.43 -18.98
CA ARG A 51 19.40 13.90 -19.01
C ARG A 51 20.43 14.58 -18.11
N HIS A 52 20.89 13.91 -17.06
CA HIS A 52 21.85 14.49 -16.13
C HIS A 52 23.20 14.73 -16.81
N PRO A 53 23.80 15.94 -16.72
CA PRO A 53 25.07 16.27 -17.40
C PRO A 53 26.25 15.35 -17.08
N ARG A 54 26.23 14.72 -15.91
CA ARG A 54 27.26 13.77 -15.46
C ARG A 54 26.85 12.31 -15.64
N HIS A 55 25.70 12.03 -16.28
CA HIS A 55 25.14 10.70 -16.49
C HIS A 55 25.02 9.85 -15.19
N GLY A 56 24.72 10.50 -14.07
CA GLY A 56 24.55 9.86 -12.79
C GLY A 56 23.71 10.70 -11.84
N ILE A 57 22.90 10.05 -11.04
CA ILE A 57 22.05 10.67 -10.03
C ILE A 57 22.57 10.25 -8.65
N MET A 58 23.02 11.18 -7.82
CA MET A 58 23.61 10.90 -6.51
C MET A 58 22.61 11.16 -5.38
N ASN A 59 21.92 12.29 -5.44
CA ASN A 59 20.94 12.75 -4.46
C ASN A 59 19.51 12.84 -5.04
N ILE A 60 19.23 12.04 -6.08
CA ILE A 60 17.89 11.86 -6.65
C ILE A 60 17.53 10.38 -6.54
N ASP A 61 16.49 10.07 -5.81
CA ASP A 61 15.93 8.72 -5.69
C ASP A 61 14.63 8.65 -6.49
N VAL A 62 14.45 7.56 -7.23
CA VAL A 62 13.18 7.24 -7.90
C VAL A 62 12.57 6.03 -7.20
N LEU A 63 11.46 6.23 -6.55
CA LEU A 63 10.82 5.23 -5.69
C LEU A 63 9.34 5.07 -6.05
N SER A 64 8.80 3.90 -5.78
CA SER A 64 7.35 3.73 -5.58
C SER A 64 6.99 3.98 -4.12
N PHE A 65 5.71 4.13 -3.83
CA PHE A 65 5.24 4.24 -2.46
C PHE A 65 5.67 3.05 -1.58
N ALA A 66 5.60 1.83 -2.11
CA ALA A 66 6.04 0.64 -1.38
C ALA A 66 7.53 0.72 -1.01
N ARG A 67 8.39 1.13 -1.93
CA ARG A 67 9.83 1.27 -1.67
C ARG A 67 10.14 2.40 -0.69
N LEU A 68 9.41 3.53 -0.78
CA LEU A 68 9.53 4.60 0.22
C LEU A 68 9.11 4.10 1.59
N ALA A 69 7.97 3.41 1.68
CA ALA A 69 7.48 2.86 2.94
C ALA A 69 8.49 1.91 3.59
N PHE A 70 9.09 1.01 2.81
CA PHE A 70 10.15 0.13 3.32
C PHE A 70 11.31 0.90 3.93
N ARG A 71 11.85 1.90 3.23
CA ARG A 71 12.97 2.71 3.72
C ARG A 71 12.62 3.45 5.01
N VAL A 72 11.42 4.03 5.08
CA VAL A 72 10.94 4.76 6.24
C VAL A 72 10.67 3.83 7.42
N LEU A 73 10.06 2.66 7.18
CA LEU A 73 9.83 1.67 8.23
C LEU A 73 11.15 1.09 8.78
N GLU A 74 12.17 0.89 7.93
CA GLU A 74 13.52 0.51 8.39
C GLU A 74 14.16 1.61 9.24
N GLU A 75 14.11 2.87 8.79
CA GLU A 75 14.65 4.01 9.52
C GLU A 75 14.02 4.17 10.89
N THR A 76 12.71 4.05 10.99
CA THR A 76 11.93 4.25 12.22
C THR A 76 11.90 3.02 13.14
N GLY A 77 12.60 1.93 12.78
CA GLY A 77 12.64 0.70 13.57
C GLY A 77 11.40 -0.18 13.47
N ASN A 78 10.48 0.13 12.57
CA ASN A 78 9.25 -0.62 12.33
C ASN A 78 9.38 -1.68 11.22
N GLY A 79 10.58 -1.83 10.62
CA GLY A 79 10.86 -2.76 9.51
C GLY A 79 10.96 -4.23 9.88
N SER A 80 10.75 -4.60 11.15
CA SER A 80 10.92 -5.99 11.62
C SER A 80 9.76 -6.92 11.28
N ARG A 81 8.66 -6.41 10.74
CA ARG A 81 7.50 -7.23 10.36
C ARG A 81 7.63 -7.72 8.92
N GLU A 82 7.35 -8.99 8.73
CA GLU A 82 7.37 -9.62 7.41
C GLU A 82 6.13 -9.23 6.59
N ILE A 83 6.32 -8.82 5.33
CA ILE A 83 5.19 -8.54 4.45
C ILE A 83 4.64 -9.84 3.91
N LEU A 84 3.35 -10.03 4.13
CA LEU A 84 2.63 -11.20 3.69
C LEU A 84 2.15 -11.02 2.24
N ASP A 85 2.62 -11.89 1.38
CA ASP A 85 2.15 -11.98 -0.01
C ASP A 85 0.76 -12.64 -0.12
N ASP A 86 0.22 -12.67 -1.32
CA ASP A 86 -1.12 -13.21 -1.59
C ASP A 86 -1.22 -14.72 -1.32
N GLU A 87 -0.15 -15.47 -1.56
CA GLU A 87 -0.07 -16.89 -1.25
C GLU A 87 -0.06 -17.12 0.25
N GLY A 88 0.70 -16.35 0.99
CA GLY A 88 0.74 -16.37 2.45
C GLY A 88 -0.62 -16.04 3.07
N LYS A 89 -1.31 -15.00 2.55
CA LYS A 89 -2.69 -14.67 2.97
C LYS A 89 -3.63 -15.86 2.77
N ASN A 90 -3.59 -16.51 1.60
CA ASN A 90 -4.43 -17.68 1.29
C ASN A 90 -4.13 -18.85 2.23
N LEU A 91 -2.86 -19.13 2.54
CA LEU A 91 -2.48 -20.20 3.46
C LEU A 91 -2.99 -19.97 4.89
N ILE A 92 -2.83 -18.73 5.38
CA ILE A 92 -3.31 -18.35 6.71
C ILE A 92 -4.84 -18.45 6.76
N LEU A 93 -5.55 -17.86 5.80
CA LEU A 93 -7.01 -17.90 5.74
C LEU A 93 -7.53 -19.33 5.65
N ARG A 94 -6.90 -20.22 4.87
CA ARG A 94 -7.26 -21.65 4.83
C ARG A 94 -7.10 -22.33 6.18
N ARG A 95 -6.02 -22.05 6.89
CA ARG A 95 -5.77 -22.57 8.24
C ARG A 95 -6.81 -22.07 9.23
N LEU A 96 -7.15 -20.79 9.19
CA LEU A 96 -8.16 -20.16 10.05
C LEU A 96 -9.56 -20.69 9.74
N ALA A 97 -9.91 -20.85 8.46
CA ALA A 97 -11.17 -21.45 8.03
C ALA A 97 -11.36 -22.86 8.60
N GLY A 98 -10.29 -23.67 8.66
CA GLY A 98 -10.33 -24.98 9.30
C GLY A 98 -10.61 -24.91 10.81
N LYS A 99 -10.13 -23.88 11.49
CA LYS A 99 -10.33 -23.70 12.94
C LYS A 99 -11.69 -23.09 13.29
N LYS A 100 -12.22 -22.24 12.42
CA LYS A 100 -13.44 -21.45 12.66
C LYS A 100 -14.67 -22.00 11.96
N GLU A 101 -14.58 -23.17 11.30
CA GLU A 101 -15.65 -23.76 10.50
C GLU A 101 -16.97 -23.89 11.26
N ASP A 102 -16.93 -24.23 12.54
CA ASP A 102 -18.14 -24.37 13.37
C ASP A 102 -18.79 -23.03 13.74
N SER A 103 -18.05 -21.94 13.66
CA SER A 103 -18.54 -20.58 13.89
C SER A 103 -19.19 -19.95 12.65
N LEU A 104 -18.99 -20.55 11.46
CA LEU A 104 -19.52 -20.06 10.20
C LEU A 104 -20.94 -20.59 9.95
N LYS A 105 -21.80 -19.75 9.41
CA LYS A 105 -23.23 -20.08 9.14
C LYS A 105 -23.45 -20.47 7.68
N VAL A 106 -23.06 -19.61 6.76
CA VAL A 106 -23.30 -19.75 5.31
C VAL A 106 -22.09 -20.36 4.60
N LEU A 107 -20.89 -19.97 5.00
CA LEU A 107 -19.65 -20.46 4.39
C LEU A 107 -19.22 -21.82 4.92
N LYS A 108 -19.84 -22.32 5.99
CA LYS A 108 -19.58 -23.65 6.55
C LYS A 108 -19.65 -24.74 5.46
N GLY A 109 -18.65 -25.62 5.43
CA GLY A 109 -18.55 -26.71 4.45
C GLY A 109 -17.98 -26.30 3.08
N ASN A 110 -18.03 -25.04 2.70
CA ASN A 110 -17.46 -24.56 1.43
C ASN A 110 -16.20 -23.72 1.61
N ILE A 111 -16.00 -23.14 2.78
CA ILE A 111 -14.91 -22.19 3.05
C ILE A 111 -13.50 -22.75 2.76
N LYS A 112 -13.32 -24.08 2.89
CA LYS A 112 -12.02 -24.74 2.61
C LYS A 112 -11.73 -24.92 1.12
N LYS A 113 -12.69 -24.71 0.23
CA LYS A 113 -12.46 -24.80 -1.21
C LYS A 113 -11.59 -23.63 -1.68
N PRO A 114 -10.59 -23.87 -2.56
CA PRO A 114 -9.65 -22.82 -2.98
C PRO A 114 -10.31 -21.55 -3.49
N GLY A 115 -11.35 -21.65 -4.29
CA GLY A 115 -12.09 -20.49 -4.81
C GLY A 115 -12.71 -19.63 -3.71
N TYR A 116 -13.31 -20.23 -2.70
CA TYR A 116 -13.92 -19.50 -1.58
C TYR A 116 -12.87 -18.77 -0.73
N ILE A 117 -11.72 -19.41 -0.46
CA ILE A 117 -10.62 -18.76 0.27
C ILE A 117 -10.11 -17.55 -0.50
N SER A 118 -9.95 -17.68 -1.81
CA SER A 118 -9.52 -16.59 -2.68
C SER A 118 -10.50 -15.40 -2.67
N GLU A 119 -11.81 -15.69 -2.70
CA GLU A 119 -12.85 -14.65 -2.62
C GLU A 119 -12.84 -13.95 -1.25
N VAL A 120 -12.73 -14.71 -0.16
CA VAL A 120 -12.62 -14.16 1.21
C VAL A 120 -11.37 -13.29 1.31
N LYS A 121 -10.23 -13.76 0.79
CA LYS A 121 -8.98 -12.98 0.74
C LYS A 121 -9.18 -11.67 -0.01
N SER A 122 -9.75 -11.72 -1.21
CA SER A 122 -9.96 -10.54 -2.05
C SER A 122 -10.86 -9.51 -1.36
N LEU A 123 -11.93 -9.97 -0.71
CA LEU A 123 -12.83 -9.08 0.03
C LEU A 123 -12.15 -8.46 1.26
N ILE A 124 -11.38 -9.25 2.03
CA ILE A 124 -10.61 -8.71 3.17
C ILE A 124 -9.57 -7.69 2.69
N SER A 125 -8.84 -7.98 1.60
CA SER A 125 -7.89 -7.03 1.01
C SER A 125 -8.58 -5.74 0.56
N GLU A 126 -9.75 -5.84 -0.06
CA GLU A 126 -10.54 -4.67 -0.46
C GLU A 126 -11.00 -3.85 0.75
N LEU A 127 -11.55 -4.49 1.77
CA LEU A 127 -11.94 -3.81 3.02
C LEU A 127 -10.75 -3.09 3.67
N THR A 128 -9.59 -3.74 3.73
CA THR A 128 -8.36 -3.13 4.27
C THR A 128 -7.93 -1.94 3.41
N GLN A 129 -7.96 -2.06 2.09
CA GLN A 129 -7.59 -0.99 1.16
C GLN A 129 -8.47 0.25 1.32
N TYR A 130 -9.76 0.08 1.64
CA TYR A 130 -10.69 1.17 1.93
C TYR A 130 -10.71 1.57 3.42
N ASN A 131 -9.73 1.14 4.21
CA ASN A 131 -9.62 1.43 5.64
C ASN A 131 -10.88 1.05 6.45
N VAL A 132 -11.52 -0.06 6.06
CA VAL A 132 -12.62 -0.67 6.80
C VAL A 132 -12.04 -1.76 7.69
N SER A 133 -11.90 -1.48 8.99
CA SER A 133 -11.46 -2.47 9.97
C SER A 133 -12.54 -3.53 10.25
N PRO A 134 -12.19 -4.68 10.87
CA PRO A 134 -13.19 -5.66 11.31
C PRO A 134 -14.30 -5.05 12.17
N GLU A 135 -13.96 -4.14 13.09
CA GLU A 135 -14.91 -3.47 14.00
C GLU A 135 -15.84 -2.51 13.23
N LYS A 136 -15.32 -1.82 12.22
CA LYS A 136 -16.15 -0.98 11.35
C LYS A 136 -17.15 -1.80 10.55
N LEU A 137 -16.73 -3.00 10.08
CA LEU A 137 -17.62 -3.93 9.41
C LEU A 137 -18.72 -4.42 10.33
N ASP A 138 -18.39 -4.76 11.58
CA ASP A 138 -19.38 -5.17 12.58
C ASP A 138 -20.40 -4.06 12.86
N THR A 139 -19.94 -2.84 13.10
CA THR A 139 -20.80 -1.68 13.30
C THR A 139 -21.73 -1.45 12.11
N PHE A 140 -21.22 -1.56 10.89
CA PHE A 140 -22.05 -1.47 9.67
C PHE A 140 -23.16 -2.54 9.65
N LEU A 141 -22.83 -3.78 10.00
CA LEU A 141 -23.81 -4.88 10.02
C LEU A 141 -24.88 -4.75 11.12
N GLU A 142 -24.58 -4.00 12.20
CA GLU A 142 -25.53 -3.72 13.26
C GLU A 142 -26.45 -2.55 12.93
N THR A 143 -25.93 -1.53 12.24
CA THR A 143 -26.63 -0.24 12.02
C THR A 143 -27.40 -0.19 10.71
N GLU A 144 -26.93 -0.89 9.66
CA GLU A 144 -27.52 -0.81 8.34
C GLU A 144 -28.53 -1.94 8.08
N ASP A 145 -29.63 -1.61 7.43
CA ASP A 145 -30.64 -2.58 7.03
C ASP A 145 -30.24 -3.27 5.72
N VAL A 146 -29.40 -4.28 5.84
CA VAL A 146 -29.00 -5.16 4.73
C VAL A 146 -29.85 -6.42 4.72
N GLY A 147 -30.15 -6.95 3.53
CA GLY A 147 -30.92 -8.18 3.39
C GLY A 147 -30.31 -9.35 4.17
N GLU A 148 -31.13 -10.21 4.76
CA GLU A 148 -30.73 -11.28 5.70
C GLU A 148 -29.62 -12.18 5.14
N THR A 149 -29.73 -12.60 3.86
CA THR A 149 -28.71 -13.46 3.22
C THR A 149 -27.35 -12.77 3.14
N LEU A 150 -27.32 -11.47 2.82
CA LEU A 150 -26.08 -10.68 2.77
C LEU A 150 -25.51 -10.50 4.17
N ARG A 151 -26.37 -10.19 5.15
CA ARG A 151 -25.97 -10.06 6.56
C ARG A 151 -25.27 -11.31 7.07
N LEU A 152 -25.86 -12.49 6.84
CA LEU A 152 -25.28 -13.76 7.28
C LEU A 152 -23.93 -14.05 6.61
N LYS A 153 -23.80 -13.76 5.30
CA LYS A 153 -22.52 -13.91 4.60
C LYS A 153 -21.46 -12.97 5.16
N MET A 154 -21.82 -11.70 5.37
CA MET A 154 -20.88 -10.69 5.89
C MET A 154 -20.50 -10.95 7.35
N GLN A 155 -21.38 -11.56 8.15
CA GLN A 155 -21.01 -12.04 9.48
C GLN A 155 -19.94 -13.13 9.45
N ASP A 156 -20.04 -14.06 8.51
CA ASP A 156 -19.00 -15.09 8.32
C ASP A 156 -17.67 -14.45 7.86
N ILE A 157 -17.73 -13.45 6.98
CA ILE A 157 -16.56 -12.66 6.56
C ILE A 157 -15.96 -11.92 7.75
N SER A 158 -16.77 -11.29 8.59
CA SER A 158 -16.31 -10.61 9.80
C SER A 158 -15.54 -11.56 10.73
N VAL A 159 -16.08 -12.76 11.00
CA VAL A 159 -15.40 -13.79 11.80
C VAL A 159 -14.03 -14.15 11.21
N MET A 160 -13.94 -14.30 9.89
CA MET A 160 -12.68 -14.60 9.21
C MET A 160 -11.73 -13.42 9.26
N TYR A 161 -12.22 -12.20 9.09
CA TYR A 161 -11.42 -10.97 9.09
C TYR A 161 -10.83 -10.69 10.48
N HIS A 162 -11.64 -10.77 11.55
CA HIS A 162 -11.13 -10.69 12.93
C HIS A 162 -10.03 -11.72 13.20
N SER A 163 -10.29 -12.98 12.84
CA SER A 163 -9.30 -14.05 13.05
C SER A 163 -8.02 -13.83 12.25
N PHE A 164 -8.13 -13.27 11.05
CA PHE A 164 -6.99 -12.95 10.20
C PHE A 164 -6.18 -11.80 10.77
N SER A 165 -6.82 -10.68 11.15
CA SER A 165 -6.17 -9.54 11.76
C SER A 165 -5.46 -9.91 13.08
N GLU A 166 -6.12 -10.70 13.94
CA GLU A 166 -5.53 -11.21 15.17
C GLU A 166 -4.30 -12.08 14.90
N TYR A 167 -4.34 -12.92 13.87
CA TYR A 167 -3.20 -13.76 13.49
C TYR A 167 -2.00 -12.96 13.00
N LEU A 168 -2.24 -11.87 12.26
CA LEU A 168 -1.19 -11.01 11.73
C LEU A 168 -0.56 -10.12 12.80
N GLN A 169 -1.31 -9.78 13.83
CA GLN A 169 -0.89 -8.80 14.84
C GLN A 169 0.50 -9.10 15.40
N GLY A 170 1.41 -8.12 15.27
CA GLY A 170 2.77 -8.19 15.77
C GLY A 170 3.73 -9.10 14.98
N LYS A 171 3.27 -9.79 13.93
CA LYS A 171 4.09 -10.74 13.14
C LYS A 171 4.22 -10.33 11.68
N TYR A 172 3.11 -10.03 11.06
CA TYR A 172 3.02 -9.76 9.63
C TYR A 172 2.31 -8.44 9.37
N ILE A 173 2.56 -7.86 8.21
CA ILE A 173 1.79 -6.77 7.63
C ILE A 173 1.36 -7.18 6.22
N THR A 174 0.23 -6.71 5.78
CA THR A 174 -0.21 -6.91 4.40
C THR A 174 0.27 -5.76 3.51
N SER A 175 0.33 -5.99 2.20
CA SER A 175 0.69 -4.94 1.24
C SER A 175 -0.25 -3.73 1.31
N GLU A 176 -1.50 -3.96 1.66
CA GLU A 176 -2.52 -2.92 1.83
C GLU A 176 -2.25 -2.04 3.07
N GLU A 177 -1.71 -2.62 4.15
CA GLU A 177 -1.40 -1.90 5.39
C GLU A 177 -0.10 -1.08 5.33
N VAL A 178 0.79 -1.38 4.38
CA VAL A 178 2.10 -0.72 4.27
C VAL A 178 1.98 0.81 4.16
N LEU A 179 1.00 1.30 3.40
CA LEU A 179 0.78 2.74 3.24
C LEU A 179 0.20 3.40 4.49
N SER A 180 -0.70 2.72 5.19
CA SER A 180 -1.22 3.20 6.47
C SER A 180 -0.10 3.33 7.51
N LEU A 181 0.75 2.30 7.60
CA LEU A 181 1.92 2.33 8.49
C LEU A 181 2.93 3.42 8.09
N LEU A 182 3.13 3.66 6.79
CA LEU A 182 3.94 4.78 6.34
C LEU A 182 3.37 6.12 6.83
N CYS A 183 2.06 6.31 6.75
CA CYS A 183 1.41 7.53 7.25
C CYS A 183 1.62 7.70 8.75
N ASP A 184 1.51 6.63 9.54
CA ASP A 184 1.67 6.66 10.99
C ASP A 184 3.08 7.10 11.45
N VAL A 185 4.11 6.78 10.65
CA VAL A 185 5.52 7.04 11.00
C VAL A 185 6.18 8.13 10.15
N ALA A 186 5.47 8.69 9.17
CA ALA A 186 6.02 9.67 8.23
C ALA A 186 6.56 10.92 8.93
N GLU A 187 5.88 11.36 9.98
CA GLU A 187 6.30 12.53 10.77
C GLU A 187 7.58 12.29 11.55
N ASP A 188 7.97 11.05 11.81
CA ASP A 188 9.19 10.72 12.54
C ASP A 188 10.38 10.43 11.61
N SER A 189 10.14 10.32 10.31
CA SER A 189 11.18 9.98 9.31
C SER A 189 12.02 11.20 8.92
N ASN A 190 13.33 11.10 9.08
CA ASN A 190 14.28 12.08 8.54
C ASN A 190 14.39 11.97 7.01
N ILE A 191 14.22 10.76 6.45
CA ILE A 191 14.17 10.57 4.99
C ILE A 191 13.10 11.47 4.37
N ILE A 192 11.94 11.59 5.01
CA ILE A 192 10.85 12.45 4.53
C ILE A 192 11.12 13.93 4.84
N LYS A 193 11.55 14.24 6.08
CA LYS A 193 11.77 15.62 6.53
C LYS A 193 12.86 16.33 5.75
N ASP A 194 13.94 15.63 5.44
CA ASP A 194 15.15 16.21 4.82
C ASP A 194 15.15 16.06 3.29
N SER A 195 14.00 15.73 2.69
CA SER A 195 13.87 15.52 1.25
C SER A 195 12.87 16.45 0.59
N VAL A 196 13.10 16.74 -0.68
CA VAL A 196 12.09 17.29 -1.59
C VAL A 196 11.38 16.13 -2.26
N ILE A 197 10.08 15.97 -1.96
CA ILE A 197 9.28 14.88 -2.49
C ILE A 197 8.44 15.36 -3.66
N VAL A 198 8.46 14.61 -4.74
CA VAL A 198 7.79 14.93 -6.01
C VAL A 198 6.99 13.73 -6.47
N PHE A 199 5.80 13.98 -7.00
CA PHE A 199 4.89 12.95 -7.55
C PHE A 199 4.77 13.14 -9.06
N ASP A 200 4.98 12.08 -9.82
CA ASP A 200 4.80 12.08 -11.27
C ASP A 200 4.18 10.75 -11.76
N GLU A 201 3.59 10.76 -12.95
CA GLU A 201 2.99 9.60 -13.63
C GLU A 201 1.81 8.92 -12.91
N PHE A 202 1.23 9.54 -11.88
CA PHE A 202 0.01 9.03 -11.24
C PHE A 202 -1.22 9.45 -12.03
N THR A 203 -2.10 8.49 -12.30
CA THR A 203 -3.39 8.71 -12.97
C THR A 203 -4.53 8.98 -11.98
N GLY A 204 -4.33 8.67 -10.71
CA GLY A 204 -5.26 8.89 -9.61
C GLY A 204 -4.75 8.23 -8.33
N PHE A 205 -5.42 8.52 -7.24
CA PHE A 205 -5.20 7.90 -5.94
C PHE A 205 -6.50 7.25 -5.49
N THR A 206 -6.42 6.07 -4.90
CA THR A 206 -7.54 5.44 -4.20
C THR A 206 -7.74 6.14 -2.85
N PRO A 207 -8.96 6.13 -2.32
CA PRO A 207 -9.27 6.67 -0.99
C PRO A 207 -8.44 6.02 0.11
#